data_35389a1e5acce4036dd0492a7b8f848e
#
_entry.id   35389a1e5acce4036dd0492a7b8f848e
#
_cell.length_a   1.000
_cell.length_b   1.000
_cell.length_c   1.000
_cell.angle_alpha   90.00
_cell.angle_beta   90.00
_cell.angle_gamma   90.00
#
_symmetry.space_group_name_H-M   'P 1'
#
loop_
_entity.id
_entity.type
_entity.pdbx_description
1 polymer ?
#
loop_
_entity_poly.entity_id
_entity_poly.type
_entity_poly.pdbx_seq_one_letter_code
_entity_poly.pdbx_strand_id
1 'polypeptide(L)'
;MKDLKYLYEFEKLLESANNPLVQQACAEGKHALAYTCYHMPEVLLNTGDCFSVRLRAPLTGSLDISSYYMSNFICDYCKSLLERGIEGGYNFLSALLATETCSEMNRALEHFELLHLVDNEQFFVTFLDMPFKVTDNTVRHYVDQLRRKVLEPLHEVYGVDVSDDAMRKAVAEHNEVCRILTEIGQLRKEENPRITGYEYHILNLVSYCCPKYLIVDKLRETLEELRHREPDARPNFRVKIAVVGSEIDDPGFTKLVEEAGALVVVDRFCFGSTPGREEIHLDPDLPVLESIARHYLTTSQCPRYMQREKVEGRWRLVRDLCKEYHAQGVLYEQLKFCEYWGYERALASHVITHDYGIPSVAVDRQNATGGNGQLRTRVQAFVESLEIKQLQAQRGGK
;
A
#
# COMPACT_ATOMS: atom_id res chain seq x y z
N MET A 1 -1.02 8.35 24.60
CA MET A 1 -0.02 9.27 23.97
C MET A 1 -0.71 10.57 23.57
N LYS A 2 0.02 11.66 23.44
CA LYS A 2 -0.51 12.90 22.86
C LYS A 2 -0.69 12.69 21.34
N ASP A 3 -1.77 13.21 20.76
CA ASP A 3 -1.99 13.13 19.30
C ASP A 3 -0.88 13.86 18.54
N LEU A 4 -0.51 13.30 17.38
CA LEU A 4 0.48 13.93 16.49
C LEU A 4 -0.11 15.22 15.90
N LYS A 5 0.72 16.24 15.76
CA LYS A 5 0.34 17.58 15.25
C LYS A 5 -0.46 17.52 13.96
N TYR A 6 -0.06 16.68 13.02
CA TYR A 6 -0.67 16.60 11.69
C TYR A 6 -1.64 15.41 11.51
N LEU A 7 -1.87 14.57 12.54
CA LEU A 7 -2.69 13.36 12.39
C LEU A 7 -4.08 13.66 11.85
N TYR A 8 -4.79 14.60 12.48
CA TYR A 8 -6.14 14.98 12.07
C TYR A 8 -6.19 15.54 10.64
N GLU A 9 -5.21 16.35 10.25
CA GLU A 9 -5.11 16.86 8.88
C GLU A 9 -4.91 15.71 7.88
N PHE A 10 -4.02 14.78 8.19
CA PHE A 10 -3.76 13.61 7.35
C PHE A 10 -4.97 12.68 7.23
N GLU A 11 -5.71 12.47 8.32
CA GLU A 11 -6.99 11.73 8.29
C GLU A 11 -7.97 12.39 7.32
N LYS A 12 -8.10 13.71 7.36
CA LYS A 12 -8.98 14.48 6.46
C LYS A 12 -8.56 14.37 5.00
N LEU A 13 -7.26 14.39 4.70
CA LEU A 13 -6.76 14.19 3.33
C LEU A 13 -7.15 12.80 2.77
N LEU A 14 -7.32 11.81 3.63
CA LEU A 14 -7.66 10.45 3.22
C LEU A 14 -9.15 10.21 2.99
N GLU A 15 -10.03 11.16 3.31
CA GLU A 15 -11.48 11.03 3.09
C GLU A 15 -11.87 11.08 1.61
N SER A 16 -11.04 11.71 0.75
CA SER A 16 -11.27 11.83 -0.69
C SER A 16 -9.98 11.68 -1.49
N ALA A 17 -10.05 11.03 -2.65
CA ALA A 17 -8.94 11.02 -3.59
C ALA A 17 -8.64 12.42 -4.14
N ASN A 18 -9.68 13.24 -4.37
CA ASN A 18 -9.56 14.65 -4.75
C ASN A 18 -9.46 15.54 -3.50
N ASN A 19 -8.42 15.33 -2.70
CA ASN A 19 -8.19 16.08 -1.47
C ASN A 19 -7.60 17.48 -1.75
N PRO A 20 -7.58 18.40 -0.75
CA PRO A 20 -7.11 19.75 -0.92
C PRO A 20 -5.69 19.90 -1.49
N LEU A 21 -4.76 18.96 -1.17
CA LEU A 21 -3.39 19.00 -1.70
C LEU A 21 -3.34 18.58 -3.17
N VAL A 22 -4.16 17.61 -3.56
CA VAL A 22 -4.35 17.24 -4.97
C VAL A 22 -4.93 18.40 -5.76
N GLN A 23 -5.98 19.05 -5.22
CA GLN A 23 -6.57 20.25 -5.85
C GLN A 23 -5.57 21.38 -5.99
N GLN A 24 -4.74 21.62 -4.95
CA GLN A 24 -3.67 22.62 -5.01
C GLN A 24 -2.68 22.30 -6.12
N ALA A 25 -2.17 21.10 -6.21
CA ALA A 25 -1.21 20.71 -7.24
C ALA A 25 -1.80 20.83 -8.67
N CYS A 26 -3.06 20.44 -8.86
CA CYS A 26 -3.76 20.65 -10.13
C CYS A 26 -3.91 22.13 -10.47
N ALA A 27 -4.21 23.00 -9.49
CA ALA A 27 -4.30 24.45 -9.68
C ALA A 27 -2.93 25.09 -9.98
N GLU A 28 -1.83 24.48 -9.54
CA GLU A 28 -0.45 24.85 -9.91
C GLU A 28 -0.08 24.40 -11.33
N GLY A 29 -0.99 23.73 -12.05
CA GLY A 29 -0.77 23.23 -13.41
C GLY A 29 -0.10 21.87 -13.50
N LYS A 30 -0.03 21.12 -12.38
CA LYS A 30 0.56 19.79 -12.38
C LYS A 30 -0.45 18.70 -12.80
N HIS A 31 0.06 17.63 -13.41
CA HIS A 31 -0.73 16.51 -13.90
C HIS A 31 -0.87 15.41 -12.85
N ALA A 32 -2.12 15.08 -12.49
CA ALA A 32 -2.43 13.99 -11.56
C ALA A 32 -2.41 12.63 -12.28
N LEU A 33 -1.47 11.77 -11.97
CA LEU A 33 -1.29 10.46 -12.57
C LEU A 33 -1.71 9.36 -11.60
N ALA A 34 -2.80 8.65 -11.95
CA ALA A 34 -3.33 7.59 -11.12
C ALA A 34 -2.63 6.25 -11.36
N TYR A 35 -2.54 5.44 -10.31
CA TYR A 35 -2.13 4.05 -10.35
C TYR A 35 -2.77 3.23 -9.23
N THR A 36 -2.73 1.91 -9.31
CA THR A 36 -3.35 1.04 -8.30
C THR A 36 -2.38 0.07 -7.66
N CYS A 37 -1.31 -0.31 -8.36
CA CYS A 37 -0.44 -1.42 -7.97
C CYS A 37 1.01 -0.99 -7.84
N TYR A 38 1.74 -1.58 -6.88
CA TYR A 38 3.18 -1.40 -6.70
C TYR A 38 4.00 -1.61 -7.97
N HIS A 39 3.55 -2.48 -8.89
CA HIS A 39 4.26 -2.74 -10.14
C HIS A 39 4.22 -1.57 -11.14
N MET A 40 3.39 -0.56 -10.93
CA MET A 40 3.57 0.73 -11.59
C MET A 40 4.62 1.51 -10.80
N PRO A 41 5.80 1.80 -11.38
CA PRO A 41 6.81 2.57 -10.69
C PRO A 41 6.32 3.99 -10.40
N GLU A 42 5.77 4.22 -9.20
CA GLU A 42 5.19 5.51 -8.85
C GLU A 42 6.20 6.66 -9.01
N VAL A 43 7.49 6.38 -8.89
CA VAL A 43 8.54 7.38 -9.08
C VAL A 43 8.53 8.00 -10.47
N LEU A 44 8.16 7.23 -11.51
CA LEU A 44 8.02 7.75 -12.86
C LEU A 44 6.82 8.68 -13.02
N LEU A 45 5.82 8.52 -12.14
CA LEU A 45 4.62 9.35 -12.11
C LEU A 45 4.83 10.68 -11.35
N ASN A 46 6.04 10.91 -10.85
CA ASN A 46 6.45 12.14 -10.18
C ASN A 46 7.57 12.87 -10.97
N THR A 47 7.73 12.55 -12.26
CA THR A 47 8.68 13.25 -13.15
C THR A 47 8.08 14.55 -13.67
N GLY A 48 8.92 15.57 -13.88
CA GLY A 48 8.50 16.86 -14.43
C GLY A 48 7.37 17.50 -13.61
N ASP A 49 6.33 17.93 -14.31
CA ASP A 49 5.15 18.56 -13.71
C ASP A 49 4.03 17.55 -13.38
N CYS A 50 4.41 16.32 -13.01
CA CYS A 50 3.48 15.29 -12.61
C CYS A 50 3.53 15.00 -11.11
N PHE A 51 2.45 14.40 -10.60
CA PHE A 51 2.43 13.79 -9.28
C PHE A 51 1.59 12.50 -9.29
N SER A 52 2.01 11.52 -8.51
CA SER A 52 1.32 10.23 -8.41
C SER A 52 0.18 10.27 -7.42
N VAL A 53 -0.93 9.59 -7.74
CA VAL A 53 -2.04 9.32 -6.84
C VAL A 53 -2.37 7.83 -6.90
N ARG A 54 -2.11 7.09 -5.83
CA ARG A 54 -2.59 5.71 -5.74
C ARG A 54 -4.07 5.72 -5.44
N LEU A 55 -4.87 5.14 -6.33
CA LEU A 55 -6.32 5.18 -6.23
C LEU A 55 -6.82 4.41 -5.00
N ARG A 56 -7.73 5.01 -4.29
CA ARG A 56 -8.45 4.49 -3.13
C ARG A 56 -9.94 4.82 -3.26
N ALA A 57 -10.76 3.96 -2.71
CA ALA A 57 -12.21 4.19 -2.63
C ALA A 57 -12.71 3.93 -1.19
N PRO A 58 -12.21 4.68 -0.19
CA PRO A 58 -12.66 4.53 1.17
C PRO A 58 -14.12 4.95 1.30
N LEU A 59 -14.80 4.41 2.31
CA LEU A 59 -16.17 4.78 2.66
C LEU A 59 -17.18 4.59 1.51
N THR A 60 -16.93 3.67 0.58
CA THR A 60 -17.90 3.31 -0.45
C THR A 60 -19.13 2.67 0.21
N GLY A 61 -20.25 3.37 0.18
CA GLY A 61 -21.48 2.96 0.89
C GLY A 61 -22.25 1.86 0.19
N SER A 62 -22.19 1.82 -1.14
CA SER A 62 -22.84 0.82 -2.00
C SER A 62 -21.90 0.40 -3.12
N LEU A 63 -22.15 -0.79 -3.67
CA LEU A 63 -21.50 -1.33 -4.87
C LEU A 63 -22.53 -1.69 -5.94
N ASP A 64 -23.71 -1.07 -5.90
CA ASP A 64 -24.85 -1.44 -6.73
C ASP A 64 -24.58 -1.16 -8.21
N ILE A 65 -24.02 0.01 -8.54
CA ILE A 65 -23.76 0.40 -9.92
C ILE A 65 -22.58 -0.39 -10.48
N SER A 66 -21.49 -0.49 -9.75
CA SER A 66 -20.32 -1.29 -10.17
C SER A 66 -20.66 -2.78 -10.34
N SER A 67 -21.55 -3.33 -9.52
CA SER A 67 -22.01 -4.71 -9.62
C SER A 67 -22.89 -4.95 -10.85
N TYR A 68 -23.39 -3.91 -11.51
CA TYR A 68 -24.07 -4.02 -12.80
C TYR A 68 -23.07 -4.28 -13.95
N TYR A 69 -21.87 -3.70 -13.85
CA TYR A 69 -20.80 -3.86 -14.86
C TYR A 69 -19.85 -5.00 -14.56
N MET A 70 -19.71 -5.39 -13.29
CA MET A 70 -18.80 -6.42 -12.83
C MET A 70 -19.53 -7.51 -12.04
N SER A 71 -19.02 -8.75 -12.09
CA SER A 71 -19.60 -9.88 -11.35
C SER A 71 -19.56 -9.64 -9.83
N ASN A 72 -20.55 -10.22 -9.12
CA ASN A 72 -20.57 -10.24 -7.65
C ASN A 72 -19.40 -11.04 -7.03
N PHE A 73 -18.72 -11.88 -7.81
CA PHE A 73 -17.58 -12.72 -7.38
C PHE A 73 -16.24 -12.05 -7.67
N ILE A 74 -16.20 -10.73 -7.72
CA ILE A 74 -15.01 -9.91 -7.92
C ILE A 74 -14.67 -9.18 -6.62
N CYS A 75 -13.38 -8.95 -6.41
CA CYS A 75 -12.84 -8.20 -5.29
C CYS A 75 -13.54 -6.85 -5.09
N ASP A 76 -14.03 -6.59 -3.89
CA ASP A 76 -14.79 -5.38 -3.59
C ASP A 76 -13.97 -4.10 -3.76
N TYR A 77 -12.66 -4.14 -3.59
CA TYR A 77 -11.79 -2.99 -3.85
C TYR A 77 -11.86 -2.56 -5.33
N CYS A 78 -11.84 -3.52 -6.25
CA CYS A 78 -11.97 -3.23 -7.69
C CYS A 78 -13.34 -2.61 -8.01
N LYS A 79 -14.40 -3.15 -7.42
CA LYS A 79 -15.75 -2.59 -7.57
C LYS A 79 -15.91 -1.22 -6.94
N SER A 80 -15.30 -1.00 -5.77
CA SER A 80 -15.31 0.31 -5.10
C SER A 80 -14.62 1.40 -5.92
N LEU A 81 -13.50 1.06 -6.60
CA LEU A 81 -12.84 2.00 -7.51
C LEU A 81 -13.74 2.36 -8.70
N LEU A 82 -14.41 1.36 -9.29
CA LEU A 82 -15.34 1.59 -10.39
C LEU A 82 -16.55 2.44 -9.93
N GLU A 83 -17.14 2.11 -8.79
CA GLU A 83 -18.25 2.89 -8.21
C GLU A 83 -17.87 4.35 -8.02
N ARG A 84 -16.72 4.61 -7.39
CA ARG A 84 -16.21 5.96 -7.17
C ARG A 84 -15.90 6.68 -8.49
N GLY A 85 -15.42 5.96 -9.51
CA GLY A 85 -15.21 6.51 -10.86
C GLY A 85 -16.52 6.98 -11.50
N ILE A 86 -17.57 6.15 -11.41
CA ILE A 86 -18.90 6.47 -11.94
C ILE A 86 -19.52 7.68 -11.22
N GLU A 87 -19.27 7.82 -9.91
CA GLU A 87 -19.66 9.00 -9.12
C GLU A 87 -18.86 10.28 -9.45
N GLY A 88 -17.90 10.23 -10.36
CA GLY A 88 -17.05 11.37 -10.74
C GLY A 88 -15.93 11.68 -9.75
N GLY A 89 -15.66 10.78 -8.81
CA GLY A 89 -14.67 10.99 -7.75
C GLY A 89 -13.22 11.11 -8.24
N TYR A 90 -12.96 10.86 -9.53
CA TYR A 90 -11.63 10.89 -10.15
C TYR A 90 -11.53 11.85 -11.35
N ASN A 91 -12.44 12.81 -11.51
CA ASN A 91 -12.43 13.78 -12.61
C ASN A 91 -11.19 14.71 -12.66
N PHE A 92 -10.39 14.73 -11.60
CA PHE A 92 -9.14 15.50 -11.53
C PHE A 92 -7.95 14.82 -12.24
N LEU A 93 -8.11 13.59 -12.70
CA LEU A 93 -7.00 12.81 -13.26
C LEU A 93 -6.65 13.23 -14.68
N SER A 94 -5.33 13.26 -14.95
CA SER A 94 -4.77 13.39 -16.30
C SER A 94 -4.59 12.04 -16.98
N ALA A 95 -4.16 10.99 -16.26
CA ALA A 95 -4.04 9.64 -16.80
C ALA A 95 -4.22 8.58 -15.72
N LEU A 96 -4.58 7.37 -16.14
CA LEU A 96 -4.62 6.16 -15.31
C LEU A 96 -3.64 5.12 -15.85
N LEU A 97 -2.56 4.90 -15.10
CA LEU A 97 -1.47 4.03 -15.51
C LEU A 97 -1.60 2.71 -14.77
N ALA A 98 -2.11 1.71 -15.47
CA ALA A 98 -2.41 0.39 -14.95
C ALA A 98 -1.31 -0.63 -15.27
N THR A 99 -1.31 -1.73 -14.54
CA THR A 99 -0.45 -2.89 -14.79
C THR A 99 -1.28 -4.16 -14.88
N GLU A 100 -0.97 -5.03 -15.83
CA GLU A 100 -1.66 -6.31 -15.99
C GLU A 100 -1.24 -7.31 -14.90
N THR A 101 -1.57 -6.99 -13.66
CA THR A 101 -1.21 -7.80 -12.48
C THR A 101 -2.34 -8.62 -11.91
N CYS A 102 -3.58 -8.15 -12.07
CA CYS A 102 -4.78 -8.78 -11.54
C CYS A 102 -5.91 -8.61 -12.56
N SER A 103 -6.52 -9.71 -13.02
CA SER A 103 -7.59 -9.67 -14.02
C SER A 103 -8.83 -8.88 -13.56
N GLU A 104 -9.11 -8.92 -12.26
CA GLU A 104 -10.23 -8.19 -11.68
C GLU A 104 -10.00 -6.67 -11.71
N MET A 105 -8.77 -6.25 -11.34
CA MET A 105 -8.37 -4.85 -11.41
C MET A 105 -8.35 -4.36 -12.86
N ASN A 106 -7.78 -5.14 -13.78
CA ASN A 106 -7.77 -4.77 -15.19
C ASN A 106 -9.18 -4.50 -15.70
N ARG A 107 -10.12 -5.38 -15.36
CA ARG A 107 -11.52 -5.20 -15.76
C ARG A 107 -12.13 -3.92 -15.17
N ALA A 108 -11.86 -3.62 -13.90
CA ALA A 108 -12.34 -2.37 -13.29
C ALA A 108 -11.77 -1.13 -14.01
N LEU A 109 -10.47 -1.16 -14.33
CA LEU A 109 -9.79 -0.01 -14.94
C LEU A 109 -10.11 0.17 -16.42
N GLU A 110 -10.39 -0.91 -17.17
CA GLU A 110 -10.89 -0.84 -18.56
C GLU A 110 -12.22 -0.06 -18.64
N HIS A 111 -13.06 -0.12 -17.61
CA HIS A 111 -14.31 0.63 -17.58
C HIS A 111 -14.10 2.15 -17.47
N PHE A 112 -12.95 2.63 -17.00
CA PHE A 112 -12.64 4.06 -17.01
C PHE A 112 -12.60 4.62 -18.44
N GLU A 113 -12.06 3.87 -19.37
CA GLU A 113 -12.04 4.23 -20.79
C GLU A 113 -13.39 3.95 -21.47
N LEU A 114 -13.94 2.74 -21.28
CA LEU A 114 -15.18 2.32 -21.92
C LEU A 114 -16.40 3.17 -21.56
N LEU A 115 -16.46 3.68 -20.34
CA LEU A 115 -17.58 4.48 -19.83
C LEU A 115 -17.27 5.98 -19.78
N HIS A 116 -16.08 6.39 -20.23
CA HIS A 116 -15.61 7.79 -20.18
C HIS A 116 -15.79 8.41 -18.79
N LEU A 117 -15.26 7.73 -17.76
CA LEU A 117 -15.50 8.09 -16.35
C LEU A 117 -14.76 9.36 -15.89
N VAL A 118 -13.83 9.87 -16.67
CA VAL A 118 -13.07 11.08 -16.37
C VAL A 118 -13.40 12.14 -17.42
N ASP A 119 -13.90 13.29 -16.98
CA ASP A 119 -14.29 14.40 -17.84
C ASP A 119 -13.07 15.25 -18.21
N ASN A 120 -12.18 14.67 -19.02
CA ASN A 120 -10.98 15.31 -19.57
C ASN A 120 -10.70 14.69 -20.93
N GLU A 121 -10.76 15.49 -21.99
CA GLU A 121 -10.55 15.03 -23.38
C GLU A 121 -9.14 14.45 -23.63
N GLN A 122 -8.15 14.84 -22.84
CA GLN A 122 -6.79 14.34 -22.94
C GLN A 122 -6.52 13.14 -22.01
N PHE A 123 -7.51 12.74 -21.20
CA PHE A 123 -7.37 11.59 -20.31
C PHE A 123 -7.12 10.32 -21.10
N PHE A 124 -6.16 9.53 -20.66
CA PHE A 124 -5.90 8.21 -21.24
C PHE A 124 -5.68 7.14 -20.18
N VAL A 125 -5.97 5.91 -20.53
CA VAL A 125 -5.67 4.71 -19.74
C VAL A 125 -4.62 3.90 -20.46
N THR A 126 -3.65 3.39 -19.75
CA THR A 126 -2.66 2.46 -20.31
C THR A 126 -2.48 1.24 -19.42
N PHE A 127 -2.15 0.10 -20.04
CA PHE A 127 -1.92 -1.16 -19.35
C PHE A 127 -0.51 -1.68 -19.69
N LEU A 128 0.34 -1.80 -18.69
CA LEU A 128 1.66 -2.40 -18.84
C LEU A 128 1.56 -3.91 -18.69
N ASP A 129 2.12 -4.63 -19.62
CA ASP A 129 2.35 -6.07 -19.47
C ASP A 129 3.44 -6.32 -18.43
N MET A 130 3.08 -7.08 -17.41
CA MET A 130 3.95 -7.34 -16.25
C MET A 130 4.51 -8.76 -16.28
N PRO A 131 5.84 -8.91 -16.32
CA PRO A 131 6.45 -10.23 -16.31
C PRO A 131 6.21 -10.98 -15.01
N PHE A 132 6.04 -12.31 -15.10
CA PHE A 132 5.91 -13.20 -13.93
C PHE A 132 7.26 -13.68 -13.38
N LYS A 133 8.37 -13.40 -14.07
CA LYS A 133 9.73 -13.78 -13.69
C LYS A 133 10.65 -12.57 -13.82
N VAL A 134 11.71 -12.53 -13.03
CA VAL A 134 12.73 -11.49 -13.12
C VAL A 134 13.98 -12.08 -13.77
N THR A 135 14.22 -11.71 -15.02
CA THR A 135 15.38 -12.07 -15.85
C THR A 135 15.79 -10.84 -16.66
N ASP A 136 16.97 -10.82 -17.25
CA ASP A 136 17.40 -9.68 -18.08
C ASP A 136 16.48 -9.44 -19.28
N ASN A 137 15.90 -10.50 -19.86
CA ASN A 137 14.93 -10.36 -20.95
C ASN A 137 13.64 -9.70 -20.48
N THR A 138 13.13 -10.11 -19.31
CA THR A 138 11.89 -9.54 -18.76
C THR A 138 12.10 -8.14 -18.22
N VAL A 139 13.28 -7.81 -17.73
CA VAL A 139 13.64 -6.42 -17.38
C VAL A 139 13.64 -5.55 -18.63
N ARG A 140 14.28 -5.98 -19.72
CA ARG A 140 14.26 -5.24 -21.00
C ARG A 140 12.85 -5.04 -21.54
N HIS A 141 12.02 -6.08 -21.48
CA HIS A 141 10.62 -5.98 -21.86
C HIS A 141 9.87 -4.93 -21.00
N TYR A 142 10.06 -4.99 -19.70
CA TYR A 142 9.41 -4.04 -18.78
C TYR A 142 9.88 -2.59 -19.00
N VAL A 143 11.17 -2.37 -19.25
CA VAL A 143 11.73 -1.06 -19.63
C VAL A 143 11.08 -0.54 -20.92
N ASP A 144 10.93 -1.41 -21.94
CA ASP A 144 10.25 -1.05 -23.18
C ASP A 144 8.77 -0.67 -22.94
N GLN A 145 8.06 -1.44 -22.10
CA GLN A 145 6.69 -1.11 -21.70
C GLN A 145 6.60 0.24 -20.99
N LEU A 146 7.49 0.50 -20.01
CA LEU A 146 7.53 1.78 -19.29
C LEU A 146 7.80 2.96 -20.23
N ARG A 147 8.72 2.80 -21.17
CA ARG A 147 9.02 3.85 -22.16
C ARG A 147 7.80 4.14 -23.02
N ARG A 148 7.27 3.12 -23.73
CA ARG A 148 6.22 3.30 -24.74
C ARG A 148 4.85 3.60 -24.17
N LYS A 149 4.53 3.05 -23.00
CA LYS A 149 3.17 3.12 -22.43
C LYS A 149 3.05 4.13 -21.30
N VAL A 150 4.16 4.64 -20.77
CA VAL A 150 4.15 5.65 -19.70
C VAL A 150 4.84 6.93 -20.15
N LEU A 151 6.15 6.87 -20.42
CA LEU A 151 6.94 8.08 -20.61
C LEU A 151 6.63 8.79 -21.94
N GLU A 152 6.58 8.05 -23.06
CA GLU A 152 6.25 8.61 -24.38
C GLU A 152 4.85 9.25 -24.39
N PRO A 153 3.76 8.60 -23.96
CA PRO A 153 2.44 9.23 -23.91
C PRO A 153 2.37 10.47 -23.00
N LEU A 154 3.04 10.45 -21.84
CA LEU A 154 3.09 11.62 -20.95
C LEU A 154 3.80 12.82 -21.63
N HIS A 155 4.87 12.55 -22.37
CA HIS A 155 5.56 13.58 -23.12
C HIS A 155 4.72 14.08 -24.32
N GLU A 156 4.12 13.18 -25.09
CA GLU A 156 3.35 13.53 -26.29
C GLU A 156 2.05 14.28 -25.96
N VAL A 157 1.33 13.88 -24.90
CA VAL A 157 0.02 14.46 -24.57
C VAL A 157 0.18 15.73 -23.72
N TYR A 158 1.10 15.73 -22.76
CA TYR A 158 1.23 16.79 -21.76
C TYR A 158 2.55 17.55 -21.79
N GLY A 159 3.49 17.17 -22.67
CA GLY A 159 4.80 17.83 -22.76
C GLY A 159 5.71 17.58 -21.55
N VAL A 160 5.42 16.52 -20.75
CA VAL A 160 6.17 16.21 -19.53
C VAL A 160 7.65 15.99 -19.83
N ASP A 161 8.53 16.56 -19.00
CA ASP A 161 9.96 16.25 -19.05
C ASP A 161 10.21 14.85 -18.49
N VAL A 162 10.53 13.92 -19.37
CA VAL A 162 10.84 12.53 -19.08
C VAL A 162 12.32 12.20 -19.20
N SER A 163 13.19 13.21 -19.11
CA SER A 163 14.65 13.05 -19.17
C SER A 163 15.20 12.28 -17.97
N ASP A 164 16.40 11.74 -18.12
CA ASP A 164 17.12 11.08 -17.03
C ASP A 164 17.29 12.02 -15.81
N ASP A 165 17.48 13.30 -16.03
CA ASP A 165 17.61 14.28 -14.94
C ASP A 165 16.28 14.47 -14.19
N ALA A 166 15.16 14.51 -14.90
CA ALA A 166 13.83 14.56 -14.27
C ALA A 166 13.54 13.29 -13.46
N MET A 167 13.89 12.13 -14.01
CA MET A 167 13.77 10.85 -13.29
C MET A 167 14.67 10.78 -12.04
N ARG A 168 15.91 11.29 -12.11
CA ARG A 168 16.81 11.35 -10.94
C ARG A 168 16.25 12.26 -9.84
N LYS A 169 15.63 13.38 -10.18
CA LYS A 169 14.96 14.27 -9.21
C LYS A 169 13.79 13.55 -8.53
N ALA A 170 12.96 12.88 -9.32
CA ALA A 170 11.83 12.09 -8.78
C ALA A 170 12.31 10.96 -7.85
N VAL A 171 13.41 10.27 -8.20
CA VAL A 171 14.03 9.27 -7.32
C VAL A 171 14.53 9.88 -6.01
N ALA A 172 15.15 11.06 -6.06
CA ALA A 172 15.64 11.74 -4.85
C ALA A 172 14.49 12.10 -3.90
N GLU A 173 13.39 12.65 -4.44
CA GLU A 173 12.17 12.96 -3.66
C GLU A 173 11.55 11.68 -3.07
N HIS A 174 11.40 10.64 -3.89
CA HIS A 174 10.89 9.34 -3.44
C HIS A 174 11.74 8.78 -2.28
N ASN A 175 13.06 8.76 -2.45
CA ASN A 175 13.97 8.23 -1.44
C ASN A 175 13.93 9.02 -0.14
N GLU A 176 13.73 10.35 -0.20
CA GLU A 176 13.57 11.16 1.01
C GLU A 176 12.33 10.74 1.81
N VAL A 177 11.18 10.61 1.13
CA VAL A 177 9.94 10.15 1.77
C VAL A 177 10.12 8.73 2.33
N CYS A 178 10.76 7.83 1.59
CA CYS A 178 11.03 6.46 2.04
C CYS A 178 11.89 6.42 3.29
N ARG A 179 12.96 7.23 3.37
CA ARG A 179 13.82 7.33 4.57
C ARG A 179 13.04 7.80 5.78
N ILE A 180 12.27 8.88 5.66
CA ILE A 180 11.45 9.41 6.77
C ILE A 180 10.48 8.34 7.27
N LEU A 181 9.73 7.70 6.37
CA LEU A 181 8.75 6.67 6.76
C LEU A 181 9.42 5.42 7.34
N THR A 182 10.59 5.04 6.84
CA THR A 182 11.36 3.92 7.38
C THR A 182 11.83 4.22 8.80
N GLU A 183 12.38 5.41 9.06
CA GLU A 183 12.79 5.83 10.40
C GLU A 183 11.60 5.85 11.37
N ILE A 184 10.46 6.41 10.96
CA ILE A 184 9.22 6.37 11.74
C ILE A 184 8.80 4.92 12.01
N GLY A 185 8.82 4.07 10.98
CA GLY A 185 8.44 2.66 11.08
C GLY A 185 9.29 1.88 12.08
N GLN A 186 10.58 2.21 12.20
CA GLN A 186 11.50 1.56 13.14
C GLN A 186 11.17 1.85 14.62
N LEU A 187 10.49 2.95 14.93
CA LEU A 187 10.04 3.25 16.30
C LEU A 187 9.05 2.20 16.83
N ARG A 188 8.41 1.43 15.98
CA ARG A 188 7.51 0.32 16.38
C ARG A 188 8.26 -0.91 16.92
N LYS A 189 9.60 -0.96 16.80
CA LYS A 189 10.44 -2.00 17.41
C LYS A 189 10.60 -1.82 18.93
N GLU A 190 10.38 -0.62 19.44
CA GLU A 190 10.50 -0.32 20.87
C GLU A 190 9.56 -1.22 21.70
N GLU A 191 9.92 -1.51 22.94
CA GLU A 191 9.09 -2.31 23.82
C GLU A 191 7.71 -1.65 24.05
N ASN A 192 7.73 -0.35 24.26
CA ASN A 192 6.53 0.50 24.34
C ASN A 192 6.62 1.56 23.23
N PRO A 193 6.12 1.27 22.01
CA PRO A 193 6.25 2.17 20.88
C PRO A 193 5.56 3.51 21.09
N ARG A 194 6.23 4.56 20.62
CA ARG A 194 5.71 5.93 20.65
C ARG A 194 4.86 6.31 19.43
N ILE A 195 4.55 5.33 18.58
CA ILE A 195 3.63 5.43 17.44
C ILE A 195 2.79 4.16 17.34
N THR A 196 1.50 4.29 17.04
CA THR A 196 0.61 3.16 16.78
C THR A 196 0.70 2.71 15.34
N GLY A 197 0.25 1.49 15.04
CA GLY A 197 0.12 1.00 13.67
C GLY A 197 -0.92 1.80 12.88
N TYR A 198 -1.98 2.28 13.54
CA TYR A 198 -2.97 3.16 12.93
C TYR A 198 -2.37 4.49 12.45
N GLU A 199 -1.63 5.18 13.32
CA GLU A 199 -0.94 6.43 12.97
C GLU A 199 0.04 6.20 11.82
N TYR A 200 0.84 5.13 11.88
CA TYR A 200 1.80 4.81 10.84
C TYR A 200 1.15 4.46 9.50
N HIS A 201 0.01 3.75 9.53
CA HIS A 201 -0.76 3.46 8.32
C HIS A 201 -1.27 4.74 7.64
N ILE A 202 -1.75 5.72 8.41
CA ILE A 202 -2.16 7.02 7.89
C ILE A 202 -0.99 7.71 7.18
N LEU A 203 0.21 7.74 7.77
CA LEU A 203 1.40 8.34 7.15
C LEU A 203 1.76 7.65 5.83
N ASN A 204 1.68 6.31 5.78
CA ASN A 204 1.89 5.58 4.54
C ASN A 204 0.84 5.92 3.47
N LEU A 205 -0.44 5.93 3.83
CA LEU A 205 -1.52 6.24 2.89
C LEU A 205 -1.39 7.66 2.31
N VAL A 206 -1.10 8.66 3.16
CA VAL A 206 -0.89 10.04 2.71
C VAL A 206 0.27 10.12 1.70
N SER A 207 1.35 9.38 1.92
CA SER A 207 2.50 9.36 1.01
C SER A 207 2.20 8.70 -0.35
N TYR A 208 1.18 7.83 -0.42
CA TYR A 208 0.71 7.24 -1.68
C TYR A 208 -0.31 8.12 -2.43
N CYS A 209 -1.07 8.94 -1.70
CA CYS A 209 -2.27 9.61 -2.22
C CYS A 209 -2.14 11.12 -2.37
N CYS A 210 -1.06 11.72 -1.87
CA CYS A 210 -0.84 13.16 -1.93
C CYS A 210 0.46 13.50 -2.66
N PRO A 211 0.54 14.68 -3.31
CA PRO A 211 1.78 15.16 -3.91
C PRO A 211 2.92 15.21 -2.88
N LYS A 212 4.01 14.51 -3.15
CA LYS A 212 5.11 14.32 -2.19
C LYS A 212 5.73 15.62 -1.72
N TYR A 213 5.92 16.60 -2.65
CA TYR A 213 6.49 17.91 -2.33
C TYR A 213 5.64 18.73 -1.35
N LEU A 214 4.33 18.46 -1.25
CA LEU A 214 3.42 19.15 -0.31
C LEU A 214 3.36 18.50 1.07
N ILE A 215 3.82 17.27 1.20
CA ILE A 215 3.72 16.53 2.46
C ILE A 215 5.07 16.26 3.13
N VAL A 216 6.18 16.30 2.39
CA VAL A 216 7.51 15.86 2.88
C VAL A 216 7.94 16.64 4.13
N ASP A 217 7.72 17.93 4.19
CA ASP A 217 8.07 18.75 5.35
C ASP A 217 7.24 18.37 6.58
N LYS A 218 5.94 18.12 6.40
CA LYS A 218 5.07 17.65 7.49
C LYS A 218 5.45 16.26 7.99
N LEU A 219 5.87 15.37 7.09
CA LEU A 219 6.38 14.05 7.47
C LEU A 219 7.70 14.19 8.27
N ARG A 220 8.58 15.11 7.86
CA ARG A 220 9.84 15.40 8.57
C ARG A 220 9.57 15.98 9.97
N GLU A 221 8.66 16.94 10.09
CA GLU A 221 8.23 17.47 11.40
C GLU A 221 7.59 16.37 12.26
N THR A 222 6.80 15.47 11.68
CA THR A 222 6.20 14.34 12.39
C THR A 222 7.27 13.38 12.93
N LEU A 223 8.32 13.10 12.16
CA LEU A 223 9.45 12.29 12.62
C LEU A 223 10.15 12.95 13.81
N GLU A 224 10.41 14.27 13.74
CA GLU A 224 11.01 15.00 14.87
C GLU A 224 10.11 15.01 16.11
N GLU A 225 8.81 15.18 15.93
CA GLU A 225 7.84 15.07 17.04
C GLU A 225 7.89 13.68 17.67
N LEU A 226 7.92 12.61 16.86
CA LEU A 226 7.97 11.23 17.32
C LEU A 226 9.27 10.90 18.06
N ARG A 227 10.41 11.48 17.68
CA ARG A 227 11.68 11.32 18.39
C ARG A 227 11.63 11.81 19.85
N HIS A 228 10.74 12.78 20.14
CA HIS A 228 10.60 13.40 21.46
C HIS A 228 9.28 13.02 22.17
N ARG A 229 8.39 12.27 21.48
CA ARG A 229 7.10 11.86 22.02
C ARG A 229 7.27 10.80 23.09
N GLU A 230 6.74 11.06 24.27
CA GLU A 230 6.73 10.07 25.36
C GLU A 230 5.73 8.95 25.04
N PRO A 231 6.10 7.67 25.22
CA PRO A 231 5.17 6.56 25.07
C PRO A 231 4.11 6.57 26.19
N ASP A 232 3.01 5.86 26.00
CA ASP A 232 1.99 5.73 27.03
C ASP A 232 2.55 5.04 28.28
N ALA A 233 2.38 5.64 29.44
CA ALA A 233 2.78 5.03 30.71
C ALA A 233 1.99 3.73 31.00
N ARG A 234 0.81 3.58 30.42
CA ARG A 234 -0.04 2.38 30.50
C ARG A 234 -0.59 2.08 29.11
N PRO A 235 0.16 1.35 28.28
CA PRO A 235 -0.28 1.02 26.92
C PRO A 235 -1.56 0.19 26.95
N ASN A 236 -2.48 0.48 26.05
CA ASN A 236 -3.77 -0.20 25.95
C ASN A 236 -3.68 -1.54 25.20
N PHE A 237 -2.58 -1.82 24.50
CA PHE A 237 -2.42 -3.08 23.79
C PHE A 237 -1.97 -4.21 24.74
N ARG A 238 -2.43 -5.42 24.46
CA ARG A 238 -2.10 -6.65 25.19
C ARG A 238 -1.03 -7.48 24.47
N VAL A 239 -0.99 -7.38 23.13
CA VAL A 239 -0.09 -8.12 22.25
C VAL A 239 0.36 -7.25 21.08
N LYS A 240 1.55 -7.55 20.55
CA LYS A 240 2.06 -6.99 19.27
C LYS A 240 1.83 -7.98 18.14
N ILE A 241 1.34 -7.54 17.01
CA ILE A 241 1.09 -8.43 15.87
C ILE A 241 1.61 -7.88 14.55
N ALA A 242 1.85 -8.78 13.62
CA ALA A 242 2.02 -8.45 12.20
C ALA A 242 0.67 -8.56 11.48
N VAL A 243 0.37 -7.61 10.62
CA VAL A 243 -0.72 -7.69 9.64
C VAL A 243 -0.09 -7.93 8.26
N VAL A 244 -0.54 -8.99 7.60
CA VAL A 244 -0.10 -9.36 6.25
C VAL A 244 -1.33 -9.54 5.39
N GLY A 245 -1.40 -8.85 4.25
CA GLY A 245 -2.64 -8.93 3.49
C GLY A 245 -2.67 -8.20 2.16
N SER A 246 -3.86 -8.11 1.64
CA SER A 246 -4.20 -7.53 0.35
C SER A 246 -4.25 -5.99 0.37
N GLU A 247 -5.15 -5.40 -0.37
CA GLU A 247 -5.32 -3.95 -0.44
C GLU A 247 -6.06 -3.44 0.81
N ILE A 248 -5.31 -2.98 1.80
CA ILE A 248 -5.86 -2.31 2.98
C ILE A 248 -5.70 -0.81 2.77
N ASP A 249 -6.64 -0.22 2.03
CA ASP A 249 -6.66 1.18 1.62
C ASP A 249 -7.35 2.11 2.63
N ASP A 250 -7.89 1.56 3.71
CA ASP A 250 -8.57 2.28 4.79
C ASP A 250 -7.87 2.02 6.14
N PRO A 251 -7.39 3.08 6.84
CA PRO A 251 -6.78 2.94 8.16
C PRO A 251 -7.77 2.46 9.22
N GLY A 252 -9.07 2.52 8.98
CA GLY A 252 -10.12 2.00 9.84
C GLY A 252 -9.97 0.51 10.17
N PHE A 253 -9.42 -0.29 9.24
CA PHE A 253 -9.11 -1.68 9.52
C PHE A 253 -8.01 -1.82 10.59
N THR A 254 -6.91 -1.09 10.46
CA THR A 254 -5.83 -1.10 11.44
C THR A 254 -6.31 -0.60 12.80
N LYS A 255 -7.14 0.47 12.81
CA LYS A 255 -7.78 0.99 14.01
C LYS A 255 -8.64 -0.07 14.71
N LEU A 256 -9.47 -0.81 13.95
CA LEU A 256 -10.30 -1.90 14.49
C LEU A 256 -9.44 -2.98 15.15
N VAL A 257 -8.32 -3.35 14.54
CA VAL A 257 -7.38 -4.34 15.07
C VAL A 257 -6.77 -3.85 16.38
N GLU A 258 -6.38 -2.59 16.46
CA GLU A 258 -5.79 -2.01 17.66
C GLU A 258 -6.82 -1.78 18.78
N GLU A 259 -8.04 -1.39 18.46
CA GLU A 259 -9.16 -1.33 19.41
C GLU A 259 -9.54 -2.72 19.99
N ALA A 260 -9.23 -3.80 19.28
CA ALA A 260 -9.40 -5.16 19.81
C ALA A 260 -8.30 -5.59 20.80
N GLY A 261 -7.31 -4.73 21.06
CA GLY A 261 -6.25 -4.93 22.05
C GLY A 261 -4.92 -5.42 21.48
N ALA A 262 -4.73 -5.38 20.18
CA ALA A 262 -3.44 -5.60 19.54
C ALA A 262 -2.71 -4.28 19.27
N LEU A 263 -1.41 -4.32 19.01
CA LEU A 263 -0.65 -3.24 18.38
C LEU A 263 -0.07 -3.76 17.07
N VAL A 264 -0.36 -3.09 15.96
CA VAL A 264 0.17 -3.46 14.64
C VAL A 264 1.58 -2.91 14.48
N VAL A 265 2.58 -3.78 14.66
CA VAL A 265 3.99 -3.40 14.56
C VAL A 265 4.61 -3.73 13.21
N VAL A 266 3.99 -4.62 12.43
CA VAL A 266 4.39 -4.96 11.05
C VAL A 266 3.16 -4.82 10.16
N ASP A 267 3.31 -4.12 9.04
CA ASP A 267 2.26 -3.78 8.07
C ASP A 267 2.66 -4.21 6.66
N ARG A 268 2.76 -5.53 6.46
CA ARG A 268 3.08 -6.11 5.15
C ARG A 268 1.82 -6.35 4.33
N PHE A 269 1.27 -5.31 3.76
CA PHE A 269 0.11 -5.35 2.84
C PHE A 269 0.25 -4.32 1.73
N CYS A 270 -0.60 -4.35 0.73
CA CYS A 270 -0.39 -3.58 -0.50
C CYS A 270 -0.29 -2.06 -0.30
N PHE A 271 -1.03 -1.48 0.66
CA PHE A 271 -0.91 -0.07 1.06
C PHE A 271 -0.07 0.16 2.33
N GLY A 272 0.65 -0.86 2.78
CA GLY A 272 1.56 -0.76 3.91
C GLY A 272 2.96 -0.28 3.52
N SER A 273 3.89 -0.45 4.45
CA SER A 273 5.28 -0.06 4.27
C SER A 273 6.13 -1.08 3.51
N THR A 274 5.66 -2.30 3.36
CA THR A 274 6.39 -3.37 2.68
C THR A 274 5.47 -4.10 1.68
N PRO A 275 5.76 -4.06 0.37
CA PRO A 275 6.81 -3.29 -0.31
C PRO A 275 6.43 -1.82 -0.47
N GLY A 276 7.38 -0.97 -0.78
CA GLY A 276 7.14 0.40 -1.23
C GLY A 276 7.88 1.48 -0.46
N ARG A 277 8.70 1.10 0.52
CA ARG A 277 9.51 2.04 1.31
C ARG A 277 11.01 1.77 1.24
N GLU A 278 11.44 0.94 0.31
CA GLU A 278 12.86 0.77 0.00
C GLU A 278 13.36 1.91 -0.90
N GLU A 279 14.52 2.46 -0.58
CA GLU A 279 15.17 3.46 -1.42
C GLU A 279 15.58 2.87 -2.77
N ILE A 280 15.40 3.63 -3.83
CA ILE A 280 15.83 3.26 -5.19
C ILE A 280 17.30 3.66 -5.33
N HIS A 281 18.15 2.67 -5.54
CA HIS A 281 19.56 2.88 -5.83
C HIS A 281 19.77 2.83 -7.34
N LEU A 282 20.20 3.96 -7.91
CA LEU A 282 20.54 4.05 -9.33
C LEU A 282 21.94 3.50 -9.55
N ASP A 283 22.04 2.44 -10.34
CA ASP A 283 23.33 1.86 -10.74
C ASP A 283 24.01 2.80 -11.77
N PRO A 284 25.24 3.26 -11.51
CA PRO A 284 25.94 4.17 -12.43
C PRO A 284 26.26 3.54 -13.79
N ASP A 285 26.29 2.22 -13.88
CA ASP A 285 26.60 1.47 -15.11
C ASP A 285 25.34 1.14 -15.93
N LEU A 286 24.14 1.47 -15.43
CA LEU A 286 22.86 1.21 -16.09
C LEU A 286 22.11 2.50 -16.44
N PRO A 287 21.28 2.50 -17.49
CA PRO A 287 20.31 3.56 -17.73
C PRO A 287 19.41 3.77 -16.51
N VAL A 288 19.03 5.03 -16.23
CA VAL A 288 18.18 5.40 -15.08
C VAL A 288 16.88 4.60 -15.06
N LEU A 289 16.20 4.55 -16.20
CA LEU A 289 14.95 3.80 -16.33
C LEU A 289 15.12 2.29 -16.06
N GLU A 290 16.26 1.70 -16.45
CA GLU A 290 16.53 0.29 -16.19
C GLU A 290 16.79 0.05 -14.70
N SER A 291 17.52 0.92 -14.02
CA SER A 291 17.73 0.85 -12.57
C SER A 291 16.40 0.90 -11.82
N ILE A 292 15.51 1.81 -12.19
CA ILE A 292 14.15 1.92 -11.64
C ILE A 292 13.36 0.63 -11.90
N ALA A 293 13.33 0.15 -13.13
CA ALA A 293 12.60 -1.07 -13.50
C ALA A 293 13.09 -2.30 -12.71
N ARG A 294 14.40 -2.47 -12.58
CA ARG A 294 15.01 -3.56 -11.79
C ARG A 294 14.60 -3.47 -10.31
N HIS A 295 14.62 -2.28 -9.72
CA HIS A 295 14.17 -2.08 -8.34
C HIS A 295 12.75 -2.61 -8.14
N TYR A 296 11.76 -2.14 -8.91
CA TYR A 296 10.36 -2.53 -8.72
C TYR A 296 10.09 -4.01 -8.98
N LEU A 297 10.77 -4.63 -9.94
CA LEU A 297 10.65 -6.06 -10.20
C LEU A 297 11.30 -6.94 -9.12
N THR A 298 12.44 -6.53 -8.58
CA THR A 298 13.19 -7.35 -7.62
C THR A 298 12.67 -7.24 -6.20
N THR A 299 12.27 -6.05 -5.76
CA THR A 299 11.77 -5.78 -4.40
C THR A 299 10.30 -6.16 -4.22
N SER A 300 9.56 -6.41 -5.30
CA SER A 300 8.15 -6.79 -5.22
C SER A 300 7.92 -8.03 -4.35
N GLN A 301 6.98 -7.89 -3.42
CA GLN A 301 6.52 -8.95 -2.52
C GLN A 301 5.13 -9.47 -2.90
N CYS A 302 4.68 -9.22 -4.13
CA CYS A 302 3.35 -9.61 -4.60
C CYS A 302 3.21 -11.13 -4.68
N PRO A 303 2.12 -11.73 -4.17
CA PRO A 303 1.86 -13.17 -4.24
C PRO A 303 1.72 -13.72 -5.67
N ARG A 304 1.55 -12.84 -6.68
CA ARG A 304 1.52 -13.28 -8.10
C ARG A 304 2.83 -13.94 -8.57
N TYR A 305 3.95 -13.68 -7.88
CA TYR A 305 5.21 -14.38 -8.15
C TYR A 305 5.22 -15.73 -7.45
N MET A 306 4.91 -16.79 -8.22
CA MET A 306 4.69 -18.15 -7.70
C MET A 306 5.94 -19.05 -7.84
N GLN A 307 7.11 -18.50 -8.23
CA GLN A 307 8.35 -19.27 -8.16
C GLN A 307 8.65 -19.63 -6.70
N ARG A 308 9.14 -20.84 -6.50
CA ARG A 308 9.40 -21.39 -5.17
C ARG A 308 10.25 -20.45 -4.30
N GLU A 309 11.33 -19.90 -4.86
CA GLU A 309 12.21 -18.98 -4.16
C GLU A 309 11.49 -17.71 -3.69
N LYS A 310 10.58 -17.18 -4.52
CA LYS A 310 9.78 -15.97 -4.19
C LYS A 310 8.72 -16.29 -3.14
N VAL A 311 8.05 -17.44 -3.24
CA VAL A 311 7.05 -17.89 -2.25
C VAL A 311 7.72 -18.09 -0.89
N GLU A 312 8.78 -18.91 -0.82
CA GLU A 312 9.53 -19.14 0.41
C GLU A 312 10.18 -17.87 0.95
N GLY A 313 10.65 -16.99 0.06
CA GLY A 313 11.21 -15.68 0.40
C GLY A 313 10.21 -14.80 1.14
N ARG A 314 8.95 -14.76 0.69
CA ARG A 314 7.88 -14.00 1.36
C ARG A 314 7.59 -14.55 2.76
N TRP A 315 7.56 -15.86 2.93
CA TRP A 315 7.33 -16.47 4.25
C TRP A 315 8.48 -16.19 5.21
N ARG A 316 9.72 -16.31 4.73
CA ARG A 316 10.92 -15.93 5.53
C ARG A 316 10.87 -14.45 5.92
N LEU A 317 10.50 -13.56 5.00
CA LEU A 317 10.37 -12.13 5.30
C LEU A 317 9.36 -11.89 6.43
N VAL A 318 8.18 -12.51 6.41
CA VAL A 318 7.19 -12.38 7.49
C VAL A 318 7.76 -12.87 8.83
N ARG A 319 8.42 -14.03 8.84
CA ARG A 319 9.09 -14.56 10.03
C ARG A 319 10.13 -13.59 10.59
N ASP A 320 10.98 -13.06 9.72
CA ASP A 320 12.09 -12.20 10.12
C ASP A 320 11.58 -10.84 10.61
N LEU A 321 10.55 -10.27 9.97
CA LEU A 321 9.87 -9.08 10.46
C LEU A 321 9.20 -9.31 11.82
N CYS A 322 8.52 -10.44 12.01
CA CYS A 322 7.94 -10.77 13.32
C CYS A 322 9.00 -10.82 14.43
N LYS A 323 10.17 -11.40 14.14
CA LYS A 323 11.29 -11.44 15.08
C LYS A 323 11.84 -10.04 15.35
N GLU A 324 12.06 -9.24 14.30
CA GLU A 324 12.66 -7.92 14.37
C GLU A 324 11.78 -6.91 15.13
N TYR A 325 10.46 -6.98 14.93
CA TYR A 325 9.48 -6.09 15.55
C TYR A 325 8.80 -6.70 16.80
N HIS A 326 9.27 -7.85 17.25
CA HIS A 326 8.73 -8.56 18.41
C HIS A 326 7.22 -8.87 18.28
N ALA A 327 6.74 -9.15 17.07
CA ALA A 327 5.37 -9.54 16.83
C ALA A 327 5.11 -10.98 17.32
N GLN A 328 4.06 -11.16 18.10
CA GLN A 328 3.71 -12.40 18.79
C GLN A 328 2.78 -13.29 17.98
N GLY A 329 2.21 -12.75 16.91
CA GLY A 329 1.35 -13.46 16.00
C GLY A 329 1.15 -12.71 14.69
N VAL A 330 0.58 -13.41 13.71
CA VAL A 330 0.33 -12.88 12.37
C VAL A 330 -1.16 -12.92 12.06
N LEU A 331 -1.72 -11.78 11.70
CA LEU A 331 -3.06 -11.68 11.11
C LEU A 331 -2.93 -11.63 9.61
N TYR A 332 -3.36 -12.71 8.92
CA TYR A 332 -3.47 -12.74 7.47
C TYR A 332 -4.84 -12.21 7.04
N GLU A 333 -4.83 -11.05 6.39
CA GLU A 333 -6.02 -10.43 5.81
C GLU A 333 -6.12 -10.76 4.33
N GLN A 334 -7.32 -11.02 3.85
CA GLN A 334 -7.65 -11.15 2.45
C GLN A 334 -8.91 -10.37 2.14
N LEU A 335 -8.89 -9.51 1.13
CA LEU A 335 -10.12 -9.06 0.50
C LEU A 335 -10.82 -10.25 -0.14
N LYS A 336 -12.11 -10.38 0.12
CA LYS A 336 -12.92 -11.45 -0.45
C LYS A 336 -12.79 -11.46 -1.96
N PHE A 337 -12.56 -12.64 -2.53
CA PHE A 337 -12.28 -12.88 -3.95
C PHE A 337 -10.91 -12.43 -4.47
N CYS A 338 -10.01 -11.89 -3.65
CA CYS A 338 -8.63 -11.65 -4.06
C CYS A 338 -7.90 -13.00 -4.23
N GLU A 339 -7.68 -13.44 -5.48
CA GLU A 339 -7.07 -14.74 -5.78
C GLU A 339 -5.67 -14.89 -5.20
N TYR A 340 -4.77 -13.98 -5.53
CA TYR A 340 -3.36 -14.11 -5.14
C TYR A 340 -3.16 -14.14 -3.63
N TRP A 341 -3.87 -13.27 -2.91
CA TRP A 341 -3.83 -13.28 -1.46
C TRP A 341 -4.59 -14.46 -0.84
N GLY A 342 -5.58 -15.00 -1.55
CA GLY A 342 -6.25 -16.24 -1.15
C GLY A 342 -5.29 -17.43 -1.12
N TYR A 343 -4.50 -17.62 -2.17
CA TYR A 343 -3.47 -18.67 -2.21
C TYR A 343 -2.36 -18.44 -1.19
N GLU A 344 -1.84 -17.20 -1.13
CA GLU A 344 -0.79 -16.84 -0.17
C GLU A 344 -1.24 -17.10 1.26
N ARG A 345 -2.41 -16.62 1.65
CA ARG A 345 -2.98 -16.80 2.98
C ARG A 345 -3.08 -18.29 3.36
N ALA A 346 -3.61 -19.11 2.46
CA ALA A 346 -3.81 -20.53 2.75
C ALA A 346 -2.49 -21.27 3.00
N LEU A 347 -1.48 -21.02 2.15
CA LEU A 347 -0.17 -21.66 2.25
C LEU A 347 0.67 -21.07 3.39
N ALA A 348 0.74 -19.73 3.46
CA ALA A 348 1.59 -19.03 4.41
C ALA A 348 1.14 -19.25 5.86
N SER A 349 -0.17 -19.23 6.15
CA SER A 349 -0.67 -19.46 7.51
C SER A 349 -0.22 -20.79 8.06
N HIS A 350 -0.21 -21.84 7.21
CA HIS A 350 0.26 -23.16 7.61
C HIS A 350 1.76 -23.14 7.97
N VAL A 351 2.60 -22.64 7.05
CA VAL A 351 4.06 -22.59 7.25
C VAL A 351 4.44 -21.72 8.44
N ILE A 352 3.85 -20.53 8.56
CA ILE A 352 4.12 -19.61 9.67
C ILE A 352 3.79 -20.25 11.02
N THR A 353 2.65 -20.98 11.10
CA THR A 353 2.23 -21.58 12.35
C THR A 353 3.00 -22.88 12.66
N HIS A 354 3.15 -23.79 11.70
CA HIS A 354 3.68 -25.13 11.95
C HIS A 354 5.21 -25.20 11.81
N ASP A 355 5.78 -24.52 10.81
CA ASP A 355 7.22 -24.62 10.56
C ASP A 355 8.01 -23.55 11.33
N TYR A 356 7.42 -22.34 11.48
CA TYR A 356 8.09 -21.24 12.19
C TYR A 356 7.58 -21.04 13.62
N GLY A 357 6.52 -21.72 14.04
CA GLY A 357 5.98 -21.68 15.40
C GLY A 357 5.31 -20.36 15.78
N ILE A 358 5.03 -19.48 14.81
CA ILE A 358 4.39 -18.19 15.05
C ILE A 358 2.86 -18.35 14.91
N PRO A 359 2.06 -18.11 15.96
CA PRO A 359 0.60 -18.19 15.86
C PRO A 359 0.06 -17.30 14.74
N SER A 360 -0.88 -17.82 13.96
CA SER A 360 -1.53 -17.02 12.93
C SER A 360 -3.04 -17.19 12.91
N VAL A 361 -3.73 -16.15 12.46
CA VAL A 361 -5.17 -16.18 12.16
C VAL A 361 -5.40 -15.61 10.77
N ALA A 362 -6.32 -16.21 10.03
CA ALA A 362 -6.72 -15.72 8.71
C ALA A 362 -8.12 -15.09 8.78
N VAL A 363 -8.30 -13.93 8.18
CA VAL A 363 -9.59 -13.24 8.11
C VAL A 363 -9.92 -12.83 6.68
N ASP A 364 -11.19 -12.96 6.32
CA ASP A 364 -11.73 -12.44 5.07
C ASP A 364 -12.41 -11.11 5.35
N ARG A 365 -12.17 -10.11 4.51
CA ARG A 365 -12.72 -8.77 4.61
C ARG A 365 -13.44 -8.38 3.32
N GLN A 366 -14.48 -7.59 3.44
CA GLN A 366 -15.09 -6.82 2.35
C GLN A 366 -14.63 -5.37 2.46
N ASN A 367 -14.53 -4.67 1.33
CA ASN A 367 -14.11 -3.26 1.33
C ASN A 367 -15.29 -2.33 1.67
N ALA A 368 -16.49 -2.70 1.27
CA ALA A 368 -17.70 -1.97 1.62
C ALA A 368 -18.00 -2.06 3.12
N THR A 369 -18.63 -1.01 3.66
CA THR A 369 -18.98 -0.90 5.08
C THR A 369 -19.95 -1.97 5.52
N GLY A 370 -19.45 -3.12 5.98
CA GLY A 370 -20.26 -4.23 6.51
C GLY A 370 -19.38 -5.32 7.12
N GLY A 371 -19.83 -5.95 8.19
CA GLY A 371 -19.13 -7.10 8.79
C GLY A 371 -18.08 -6.78 9.87
N ASN A 372 -17.87 -5.51 10.23
CA ASN A 372 -16.89 -5.11 11.25
C ASN A 372 -17.06 -5.81 12.60
N GLY A 373 -18.30 -6.16 13.00
CA GLY A 373 -18.56 -6.87 14.26
C GLY A 373 -17.97 -8.29 14.27
N GLN A 374 -18.17 -9.06 13.20
CA GLN A 374 -17.63 -10.41 13.08
C GLN A 374 -16.10 -10.41 13.01
N LEU A 375 -15.55 -9.48 12.25
CA LEU A 375 -14.10 -9.28 12.15
C LEU A 375 -13.50 -8.94 13.52
N ARG A 376 -14.10 -7.97 14.23
CA ARG A 376 -13.68 -7.58 15.59
C ARG A 376 -13.67 -8.77 16.53
N THR A 377 -14.72 -9.58 16.55
CA THR A 377 -14.79 -10.79 17.42
C THR A 377 -13.67 -11.77 17.11
N ARG A 378 -13.35 -12.01 15.84
CA ARG A 378 -12.25 -12.89 15.43
C ARG A 378 -10.89 -12.37 15.85
N VAL A 379 -10.66 -11.06 15.70
CA VAL A 379 -9.41 -10.41 16.14
C VAL A 379 -9.28 -10.47 17.66
N GLN A 380 -10.35 -10.19 18.41
CA GLN A 380 -10.36 -10.29 19.88
C GLN A 380 -10.03 -11.70 20.34
N ALA A 381 -10.65 -12.73 19.79
CA ALA A 381 -10.36 -14.12 20.13
C ALA A 381 -8.89 -14.50 19.84
N PHE A 382 -8.32 -13.96 18.76
CA PHE A 382 -6.89 -14.16 18.46
C PHE A 382 -5.99 -13.46 19.48
N VAL A 383 -6.26 -12.21 19.84
CA VAL A 383 -5.53 -11.46 20.85
C VAL A 383 -5.55 -12.21 22.20
N GLU A 384 -6.72 -12.68 22.64
CA GLU A 384 -6.87 -13.48 23.86
C GLU A 384 -6.06 -14.79 23.82
N SER A 385 -6.05 -15.47 22.68
CA SER A 385 -5.25 -16.67 22.51
C SER A 385 -3.75 -16.44 22.62
N LEU A 386 -3.25 -15.32 22.09
CA LEU A 386 -1.85 -14.91 22.20
C LEU A 386 -1.48 -14.54 23.65
N GLU A 387 -2.35 -13.82 24.35
CA GLU A 387 -2.17 -13.44 25.76
C GLU A 387 -2.07 -14.69 26.66
N ILE A 388 -2.97 -15.67 26.46
CA ILE A 388 -2.93 -16.94 27.20
C ILE A 388 -1.59 -17.67 26.97
N LYS A 389 -1.11 -17.74 25.73
CA LYS A 389 0.18 -18.37 25.41
C LYS A 389 1.35 -17.67 26.12
N GLN A 390 1.35 -16.35 26.17
CA GLN A 390 2.36 -15.58 26.92
C GLN A 390 2.37 -15.93 28.40
N LEU A 391 1.19 -15.91 29.03
CA LEU A 391 1.04 -16.25 30.44
C LEU A 391 1.49 -17.69 30.76
N GLN A 392 1.22 -18.64 29.85
CA GLN A 392 1.69 -20.02 29.99
C GLN A 392 3.21 -20.12 29.87
N ALA A 393 3.83 -19.43 28.90
CA ALA A 393 5.29 -19.39 28.75
C ALA A 393 6.00 -18.81 29.98
N GLN A 394 5.44 -17.74 30.58
CA GLN A 394 5.97 -17.12 31.80
C GLN A 394 5.85 -18.05 33.03
N ARG A 395 4.83 -18.93 33.08
CA ARG A 395 4.63 -19.89 34.19
C ARG A 395 5.44 -21.16 34.01
N GLY A 396 5.69 -21.59 32.77
CA GLY A 396 6.47 -22.81 32.47
C GLY A 396 7.98 -22.64 32.50
N GLY A 397 8.47 -21.39 32.55
CA GLY A 397 9.90 -21.03 32.70
C GLY A 397 10.36 -20.84 34.14
N LYS A 398 9.49 -21.13 35.13
CA LYS A 398 9.82 -21.25 36.55
C LYS A 398 9.80 -22.71 36.94
#